data_983ca1135def1001b1018e1d6b5ff102
#
_entry.id   983ca1135def1001b1018e1d6b5ff102
#
_cell.length_a   1.000
_cell.length_b   1.000
_cell.length_c   1.000
_cell.angle_alpha   90.00
_cell.angle_beta   90.00
_cell.angle_gamma   90.00
#
_symmetry.space_group_name_H-M   'P 1'
#
loop_
_entity.id
_entity.type
_entity.pdbx_description
1 polymer ?
#
loop_
_entity_poly.entity_id
_entity_poly.type
_entity_poly.pdbx_seq_one_letter_code
_entity_poly.pdbx_strand_id
1 'polypeptide(L)' 'MSDVTVEQVADAMFAMVKEFHGKRQLKPLDLTKAMCERFGESCDKAKCKEAIRLLMEDDRCIYSYVGGSYIVLPPEK' A
#
# COMPACT_ATOMS: atom_id res chain seq x y z
N MET A 1 3.69 -9.21 21.33
CA MET A 1 3.43 -8.70 20.91
C MET A 1 2.81 -7.54 20.61
N SER A 2 3.15 -6.66 20.11
CA SER A 2 2.49 -5.43 19.86
C SER A 2 1.83 -5.39 18.50
N ASP A 3 0.78 -4.59 18.41
CA ASP A 3 0.11 -4.41 17.14
C ASP A 3 0.96 -3.58 16.19
N VAL A 4 0.87 -3.88 14.92
CA VAL A 4 1.54 -3.07 13.91
C VAL A 4 0.78 -1.75 13.76
N THR A 5 1.50 -0.67 13.55
CA THR A 5 0.87 0.64 13.38
C THR A 5 0.52 0.88 11.92
N VAL A 6 -0.36 1.85 11.68
CA VAL A 6 -0.73 2.24 10.32
C VAL A 6 0.52 2.68 9.55
N GLU A 7 1.42 3.40 10.20
CA GLU A 7 2.66 3.84 9.57
C GLU A 7 3.53 2.66 9.12
N GLN A 8 3.62 1.64 9.96
CA GLN A 8 4.39 0.45 9.63
C GLN A 8 3.79 -0.26 8.42
N VAL A 9 2.46 -0.36 8.39
CA VAL A 9 1.78 -0.96 7.24
C VAL A 9 2.00 -0.12 5.99
N ALA A 10 1.91 1.20 6.10
CA ALA A 10 2.13 2.09 4.98
C ALA A 10 3.56 1.97 4.44
N ASP A 11 4.54 1.90 5.33
CA ASP A 11 5.93 1.72 4.92
C ASP A 11 6.13 0.41 4.17
N ALA A 12 5.51 -0.67 4.65
CA ALA A 12 5.61 -1.96 3.99
C ALA A 12 4.93 -1.94 2.63
N MET A 13 3.78 -1.30 2.53
CA MET A 13 3.09 -1.14 1.25
C MET A 13 3.92 -0.32 0.27
N PHE A 14 4.52 0.76 0.75
CA PHE A 14 5.36 1.61 -0.09
C PHE A 14 6.55 0.83 -0.63
N ALA A 15 7.21 0.05 0.20
CA ALA A 15 8.33 -0.78 -0.21
C ALA A 15 7.88 -1.78 -1.29
N MET A 16 6.71 -2.37 -1.11
CA MET A 16 6.16 -3.30 -2.08
C MET A 16 5.87 -2.63 -3.41
N VAL A 17 5.27 -1.45 -3.37
CA VAL A 17 4.97 -0.69 -4.59
C VAL A 17 6.26 -0.33 -5.32
N LYS A 18 7.29 0.08 -4.59
CA LYS A 18 8.59 0.39 -5.18
C LYS A 18 9.21 -0.84 -5.84
N GLU A 19 9.10 -1.98 -5.17
CA GLU A 19 9.67 -3.22 -5.68
C GLU A 19 9.04 -3.64 -6.99
N PHE A 20 7.73 -3.49 -7.10
CA PHE A 20 7.00 -3.89 -8.30
C PHE A 20 6.82 -2.77 -9.32
N HIS A 21 7.35 -1.59 -9.03
CA HIS A 21 7.25 -0.46 -9.96
C HIS A 21 7.91 -0.82 -11.29
N GLY A 22 7.15 -0.68 -12.37
CA GLY A 22 7.63 -1.05 -13.69
C GLY A 22 7.54 -2.52 -14.02
N LYS A 23 7.22 -3.37 -13.03
CA LYS A 23 7.09 -4.82 -13.24
C LYS A 23 5.63 -5.24 -13.30
N ARG A 24 4.81 -4.71 -12.42
CA ARG A 24 3.39 -5.00 -12.41
C ARG A 24 2.67 -3.90 -11.64
N GLN A 25 1.40 -3.74 -11.95
CA GLN A 25 0.55 -2.79 -11.24
C GLN A 25 -0.11 -3.50 -10.06
N LEU A 26 -0.16 -2.81 -8.94
CA LEU A 26 -0.74 -3.37 -7.73
C LEU A 26 -2.06 -2.69 -7.42
N LYS A 27 -3.08 -3.50 -7.18
CA LYS A 27 -4.38 -2.98 -6.79
C LYS A 27 -4.40 -2.79 -5.28
N PRO A 28 -5.27 -1.91 -4.77
CA PRO A 28 -5.41 -1.75 -3.32
C PRO A 28 -5.69 -3.08 -2.61
N LEU A 29 -6.49 -3.94 -3.24
CA LEU A 29 -6.78 -5.27 -2.68
C LEU A 29 -5.53 -6.14 -2.60
N ASP A 30 -4.66 -6.05 -3.60
CA ASP A 30 -3.42 -6.83 -3.60
C ASP A 30 -2.54 -6.42 -2.44
N LEU A 31 -2.44 -5.12 -2.18
CA LEU A 31 -1.68 -4.61 -1.05
C LEU A 31 -2.30 -5.01 0.27
N THR A 32 -3.62 -4.93 0.37
CA THR A 32 -4.34 -5.33 1.57
C THR A 32 -4.09 -6.80 1.89
N LYS A 33 -4.23 -7.66 0.88
CA LYS A 33 -3.98 -9.08 1.06
C LYS A 33 -2.55 -9.35 1.50
N ALA A 34 -1.59 -8.71 0.83
CA ALA A 34 -0.18 -8.91 1.15
C ALA A 34 0.12 -8.51 2.59
N MET A 35 -0.45 -7.39 3.03
CA MET A 35 -0.23 -6.92 4.39
C MET A 35 -0.88 -7.84 5.42
N CYS A 36 -2.08 -8.34 5.11
CA CYS A 36 -2.74 -9.28 6.00
C CYS A 36 -1.95 -10.58 6.15
N GLU A 37 -1.33 -11.03 5.07
CA GLU A 37 -0.49 -12.21 5.12
C GLU A 37 0.81 -11.94 5.87
N ARG A 38 1.36 -10.75 5.68
CA ARG A 38 2.65 -10.39 6.27
C ARG A 38 2.55 -10.15 7.78
N PHE A 39 1.51 -9.42 8.20
CA PHE A 39 1.34 -9.02 9.59
C PHE A 39 0.30 -9.86 10.35
N GLY A 40 -0.42 -10.69 9.63
CA GLY A 40 -1.43 -11.54 10.23
C GLY A 40 -2.57 -10.76 10.84
N GLU A 41 -3.01 -11.17 12.00
CA GLU A 41 -4.15 -10.57 12.66
C GLU A 41 -3.91 -9.13 13.13
N SER A 42 -2.66 -8.73 13.19
CA SER A 42 -2.31 -7.36 13.59
C SER A 42 -2.68 -6.33 12.54
N CYS A 43 -2.97 -6.78 11.33
CA CYS A 43 -3.29 -5.89 10.21
C CYS A 43 -4.65 -6.27 9.63
N ASP A 44 -5.68 -5.48 9.93
CA ASP A 44 -7.01 -5.71 9.38
C ASP A 44 -7.25 -4.80 8.18
N LYS A 45 -8.41 -4.97 7.56
CA LYS A 45 -8.77 -4.19 6.37
C LYS A 45 -8.83 -2.70 6.65
N ALA A 46 -9.34 -2.32 7.82
CA ALA A 46 -9.44 -0.91 8.18
C ALA A 46 -8.06 -0.29 8.30
N LYS A 47 -7.12 -0.99 8.90
CA LYS A 47 -5.75 -0.53 9.03
C LYS A 47 -5.08 -0.40 7.67
N CYS A 48 -5.32 -1.35 6.79
CA CYS A 48 -4.79 -1.30 5.42
C CYS A 48 -5.34 -0.09 4.66
N LYS A 49 -6.62 0.19 4.82
CA LYS A 49 -7.24 1.35 4.19
C LYS A 49 -6.59 2.64 4.66
N GLU A 50 -6.38 2.75 5.96
CA GLU A 50 -5.73 3.94 6.52
C GLU A 50 -4.29 4.08 6.06
N ALA A 51 -3.60 2.96 5.93
CA ALA A 51 -2.23 2.97 5.43
C ALA A 51 -2.17 3.49 4.00
N ILE A 52 -3.09 3.03 3.15
CA ILE A 52 -3.16 3.51 1.77
C ILE A 52 -3.45 5.01 1.75
N ARG A 53 -4.38 5.44 2.57
CA ARG A 53 -4.71 6.86 2.66
C ARG A 53 -3.50 7.68 3.10
N LEU A 54 -2.74 7.16 4.06
CA LEU A 54 -1.54 7.82 4.53
C LEU A 54 -0.52 7.99 3.41
N LEU A 55 -0.36 6.96 2.57
CA LEU A 55 0.54 7.03 1.43
C LEU A 55 0.11 8.11 0.45
N MET A 56 -1.21 8.26 0.24
CA MET A 56 -1.73 9.30 -0.64
C MET A 56 -1.52 10.69 -0.05
N GLU A 57 -1.73 10.84 1.25
CA GLU A 57 -1.57 12.13 1.91
C GLU A 57 -0.11 12.57 1.93
N ASP A 58 0.81 11.62 2.04
CA ASP A 58 2.24 11.90 2.04
C ASP A 58 2.82 12.01 0.63
N ASP A 59 1.99 11.88 -0.39
CA ASP A 59 2.42 11.91 -1.78
C ASP A 59 3.45 10.84 -2.12
N ARG A 60 3.46 9.74 -1.36
CA ARG A 60 4.36 8.62 -1.63
C ARG A 60 3.83 7.74 -2.76
N CYS A 61 2.52 7.66 -2.87
CA CYS A 61 1.87 6.87 -3.90
C CYS A 61 0.65 7.63 -4.42
N ILE A 62 0.24 7.29 -5.62
CA ILE A 62 -0.97 7.87 -6.21
C ILE A 62 -1.79 6.75 -6.82
N TYR A 63 -3.06 7.03 -7.09
CA TYR A 63 -3.92 6.10 -7.81
C TYR A 63 -3.73 6.30 -9.30
N SER A 64 -3.65 5.20 -10.01
CA SER A 64 -3.65 5.20 -11.47
C SER A 64 -4.95 4.56 -11.92
N TYR A 65 -5.64 5.19 -12.86
CA TYR A 65 -6.95 4.71 -13.32
C TYR A 65 -6.90 4.17 -14.76
N VAL A 66 -5.73 3.74 -15.19
CA VAL A 66 -5.56 3.20 -16.52
C VAL A 66 -5.94 1.72 -16.50
N GLY A 67 -7.15 1.42 -16.92
CA GLY A 67 -7.65 0.06 -16.93
C GLY A 67 -8.13 -0.43 -15.57
N GLY A 68 -8.32 0.47 -14.62
CA GLY A 68 -8.77 0.13 -13.28
C GLY A 68 -8.08 1.02 -12.26
N SER A 69 -8.26 0.70 -11.00
CA SER A 69 -7.62 1.46 -9.92
C SER A 69 -6.38 0.73 -9.45
N TYR A 70 -5.24 1.36 -9.54
CA TYR A 70 -3.96 0.78 -9.13
C TYR A 70 -3.21 1.76 -8.25
N ILE A 71 -2.37 1.22 -7.37
CA ILE A 71 -1.49 2.03 -6.53
C ILE A 71 -0.12 2.05 -7.20
N VAL A 72 0.37 3.22 -7.56
CA VAL A 72 1.65 3.36 -8.23
C VAL A 72 2.44 4.49 -7.58
N LEU A 73 3.73 4.55 -7.90
CA LEU A 73 4.56 5.67 -7.45
C LEU A 73 4.21 6.92 -8.25
N PRO A 74 4.23 8.09 -7.63
CA PRO A 74 3.99 9.32 -8.36
C PRO A 74 5.15 9.57 -9.34
N PRO A 75 4.88 10.28 -10.43
CA PRO A 75 5.95 10.60 -11.39
C PRO A 75 7.00 11.48 -10.72
N GLU A 76 8.24 11.25 -11.07
CA GLU A 76 9.32 12.08 -10.56
C GLU A 76 9.25 13.45 -11.21
N LYS A 77 9.56 14.45 -10.43
CA LYS A 77 9.58 15.82 -10.93
C LYS A 77 10.89 16.17 -11.56
#